data_4ccaec743f1b297e3f418bba4beeab83
#
_entry.id   4ccaec743f1b297e3f418bba4beeab83
#
_cell.length_a   1.000
_cell.length_b   1.000
_cell.length_c   1.000
_cell.angle_alpha   90.00
_cell.angle_beta   90.00
_cell.angle_gamma   90.00
#
_symmetry.space_group_name_H-M   'P 1'
#
loop_
_entity.id
_entity.type
_entity.pdbx_description
1 polymer ?
#
loop_
_entity_poly.entity_id
_entity_poly.type
_entity_poly.pdbx_seq_one_letter_code
_entity_poly.pdbx_strand_id
1 'polypeptide(L)'
;MAAITFTRKAAAELKERFQLSLEEAFANEADPLKKERLDQALSKLERCFLGTVHSFCAALLRERPVEAGVDPSFEELEELDDALLRKRAWDEYLLWVQVNKPEALAELEKIGCEPADLFTFFETILTYPDVEIVREAVPEPDLSQVKDELIHFLDWAKTLLPAQVPPKGWDALQELIRKGDRHRRVFDLNDPLQLIRLLNELDRKPKAVKNRWDDKDNAESVEAAFEDLKDRFLIPALQQWREYCHYILVSSVLPAVESYQNLKAEKSKLNFQDLLLQTASLLKENPEVRRYFQKRFTHLLVDEFQDTDPVQTEILFYLTGEELTEKDWRQLTPKPGSLFVVGDPKQSIYRFRRADIDIYNEVKRLLKQKGGRVLTLTTNFRSVKAVGRWINGVFKGVFPEEADQYQAAFAPLDTVRDDETGCLSGVRRFTLPKVKRHKISEIVEMNAEQIACFIQKGLNGCYKLCRTPEERQHGLTDIPQPGDFMILLRYKDSMDVYTRALEKRNIPYQIAGGSGFTESQEMRDILKVFQAVLDQEDPVRLLAALRSQFFGIS
;
A
#
# COMPACT_ATOMS: atom_id res chain seq x y z
N MET A 1 13.05 -28.77 3.14
CA MET A 1 12.14 -27.87 3.87
C MET A 1 12.42 -26.44 3.44
N ALA A 2 11.38 -25.61 3.32
CA ALA A 2 11.56 -24.17 3.19
C ALA A 2 10.72 -23.45 4.25
N ALA A 3 11.29 -22.44 4.91
CA ALA A 3 10.57 -21.54 5.79
C ALA A 3 10.68 -20.11 5.25
N ILE A 4 9.53 -19.51 5.03
CA ILE A 4 9.37 -18.27 4.28
C ILE A 4 8.75 -17.23 5.22
N THR A 5 9.36 -16.05 5.27
CA THR A 5 8.88 -14.91 6.06
C THR A 5 8.72 -13.67 5.18
N PHE A 6 8.09 -12.63 5.71
CA PHE A 6 7.85 -11.41 4.95
C PHE A 6 9.08 -10.48 4.88
N THR A 7 9.93 -10.44 5.92
CA THR A 7 11.07 -9.50 5.97
C THR A 7 12.42 -10.20 6.08
N ARG A 8 13.47 -9.58 5.52
CA ARG A 8 14.86 -10.06 5.64
C ARG A 8 15.30 -10.20 7.12
N LYS A 9 14.87 -9.27 7.98
CA LYS A 9 15.17 -9.31 9.43
C LYS A 9 14.52 -10.52 10.11
N ALA A 10 13.23 -10.76 9.85
CA ALA A 10 12.52 -11.91 10.40
C ALA A 10 13.12 -13.23 9.90
N ALA A 11 13.56 -13.28 8.63
CA ALA A 11 14.24 -14.46 8.08
C ALA A 11 15.58 -14.75 8.79
N ALA A 12 16.38 -13.73 9.06
CA ALA A 12 17.64 -13.88 9.80
C ALA A 12 17.40 -14.35 11.23
N GLU A 13 16.42 -13.75 11.94
CA GLU A 13 16.05 -14.14 13.30
C GLU A 13 15.48 -15.57 13.34
N LEU A 14 14.65 -15.96 12.38
CA LEU A 14 14.13 -17.31 12.27
C LEU A 14 15.26 -18.34 12.08
N LYS A 15 16.25 -18.04 11.23
CA LYS A 15 17.40 -18.90 10.98
C LYS A 15 18.22 -19.11 12.25
N GLU A 16 18.53 -18.05 12.96
CA GLU A 16 19.28 -18.10 14.21
C GLU A 16 18.54 -18.90 15.29
N ARG A 17 17.27 -18.60 15.53
CA ARG A 17 16.44 -19.31 16.51
C ARG A 17 16.26 -20.77 16.16
N PHE A 18 16.09 -21.11 14.89
CA PHE A 18 15.91 -22.48 14.45
C PHE A 18 17.20 -23.30 14.69
N GLN A 19 18.36 -22.72 14.39
CA GLN A 19 19.65 -23.35 14.67
C GLN A 19 19.86 -23.57 16.17
N LEU A 20 19.68 -22.52 16.99
CA LEU A 20 19.82 -22.61 18.46
C LEU A 20 18.89 -23.67 19.05
N SER A 21 17.63 -23.70 18.63
CA SER A 21 16.65 -24.69 19.12
C SER A 21 17.04 -26.12 18.75
N LEU A 22 17.64 -26.34 17.58
CA LEU A 22 18.14 -27.66 17.18
C LEU A 22 19.36 -28.05 18.02
N GLU A 23 20.30 -27.14 18.27
CA GLU A 23 21.47 -27.34 19.09
C GLU A 23 21.09 -27.66 20.55
N GLU A 24 20.17 -26.92 21.13
CA GLU A 24 19.63 -27.18 22.48
C GLU A 24 18.90 -28.53 22.54
N ALA A 25 18.10 -28.87 21.55
CA ALA A 25 17.41 -30.15 21.48
C ALA A 25 18.42 -31.31 21.38
N PHE A 26 19.48 -31.16 20.57
CA PHE A 26 20.55 -32.14 20.44
C PHE A 26 21.32 -32.32 21.76
N ALA A 27 21.62 -31.23 22.46
CA ALA A 27 22.33 -31.27 23.73
C ALA A 27 21.54 -31.98 24.84
N ASN A 28 20.22 -31.76 24.88
CA ASN A 28 19.33 -32.26 25.92
C ASN A 28 18.70 -33.63 25.63
N GLU A 29 18.81 -34.17 24.40
CA GLU A 29 18.17 -35.42 24.01
C GLU A 29 18.93 -36.63 24.54
N ALA A 30 18.22 -37.52 25.24
CA ALA A 30 18.77 -38.74 25.82
C ALA A 30 18.56 -39.99 24.93
N ASP A 31 17.54 -39.95 24.03
CA ASP A 31 17.27 -41.05 23.10
C ASP A 31 18.30 -41.08 21.96
N PRO A 32 19.10 -42.13 21.81
CA PRO A 32 20.15 -42.21 20.78
C PRO A 32 19.62 -42.04 19.36
N LEU A 33 18.43 -42.57 19.05
CA LEU A 33 17.81 -42.47 17.71
C LEU A 33 17.37 -41.05 17.40
N LYS A 34 16.82 -40.37 18.37
CA LYS A 34 16.40 -38.98 18.19
C LYS A 34 17.63 -38.08 18.11
N LYS A 35 18.64 -38.34 18.92
CA LYS A 35 19.90 -37.59 18.90
C LYS A 35 20.62 -37.71 17.56
N GLU A 36 20.66 -38.90 16.97
CA GLU A 36 21.18 -39.10 15.62
C GLU A 36 20.40 -38.33 14.56
N ARG A 37 19.05 -38.27 14.67
CA ARG A 37 18.21 -37.47 13.76
C ARG A 37 18.46 -35.97 13.90
N LEU A 38 18.68 -35.48 15.11
CA LEU A 38 19.02 -34.08 15.37
C LEU A 38 20.39 -33.72 14.80
N ASP A 39 21.39 -34.61 14.96
CA ASP A 39 22.72 -34.45 14.36
C ASP A 39 22.63 -34.37 12.82
N GLN A 40 21.86 -35.28 12.21
CA GLN A 40 21.61 -35.26 10.78
C GLN A 40 20.86 -33.99 10.32
N ALA A 41 19.95 -33.45 11.16
CA ALA A 41 19.26 -32.21 10.86
C ALA A 41 20.20 -31.00 10.91
N LEU A 42 21.07 -30.92 11.93
CA LEU A 42 22.09 -29.88 12.05
C LEU A 42 23.06 -29.92 10.86
N SER A 43 23.58 -31.11 10.50
CA SER A 43 24.50 -31.27 9.37
C SER A 43 23.89 -30.93 7.99
N LYS A 44 22.58 -30.97 7.88
CA LYS A 44 21.84 -30.66 6.64
C LYS A 44 21.10 -29.32 6.67
N LEU A 45 21.33 -28.49 7.69
CA LEU A 45 20.63 -27.22 7.87
C LEU A 45 20.80 -26.29 6.65
N GLU A 46 21.98 -26.29 6.03
CA GLU A 46 22.27 -25.51 4.83
C GLU A 46 21.43 -25.92 3.60
N ARG A 47 20.83 -27.12 3.60
CA ARG A 47 19.91 -27.57 2.55
C ARG A 47 18.49 -27.06 2.74
N CYS A 48 18.19 -26.49 3.89
CA CYS A 48 16.91 -25.85 4.15
C CYS A 48 16.95 -24.42 3.60
N PHE A 49 15.88 -24.03 2.94
CA PHE A 49 15.72 -22.63 2.59
C PHE A 49 15.09 -21.89 3.78
N LEU A 50 15.72 -20.79 4.21
CA LEU A 50 15.23 -19.90 5.27
C LEU A 50 15.40 -18.46 4.74
N GLY A 51 14.32 -17.80 4.39
CA GLY A 51 14.42 -16.51 3.72
C GLY A 51 13.09 -15.84 3.46
N THR A 52 13.13 -14.75 2.68
CA THR A 52 11.91 -14.10 2.20
C THR A 52 11.32 -14.82 0.98
N VAL A 53 10.05 -14.58 0.68
CA VAL A 53 9.40 -15.16 -0.50
C VAL A 53 10.13 -14.77 -1.80
N HIS A 54 10.59 -13.52 -1.93
CA HIS A 54 11.33 -13.06 -3.12
C HIS A 54 12.67 -13.77 -3.28
N SER A 55 13.44 -13.90 -2.19
CA SER A 55 14.70 -14.66 -2.24
C SER A 55 14.47 -16.15 -2.51
N PHE A 56 13.32 -16.70 -2.10
CA PHE A 56 12.93 -18.06 -2.45
C PHE A 56 12.64 -18.20 -3.94
N CYS A 57 11.84 -17.31 -4.52
CA CYS A 57 11.56 -17.28 -5.95
C CYS A 57 12.85 -17.11 -6.77
N ALA A 58 13.73 -16.17 -6.38
CA ALA A 58 15.02 -15.99 -7.04
C ALA A 58 15.87 -17.27 -7.03
N ALA A 59 15.87 -18.02 -5.91
CA ALA A 59 16.57 -19.30 -5.82
C ALA A 59 15.99 -20.36 -6.77
N LEU A 60 14.65 -20.44 -6.88
CA LEU A 60 13.99 -21.37 -7.81
C LEU A 60 14.30 -21.03 -9.28
N LEU A 61 14.25 -19.76 -9.65
CA LEU A 61 14.56 -19.29 -11.00
C LEU A 61 16.01 -19.54 -11.39
N ARG A 62 16.98 -19.24 -10.48
CA ARG A 62 18.41 -19.53 -10.72
C ARG A 62 18.72 -21.02 -10.86
N GLU A 63 17.91 -21.89 -10.25
CA GLU A 63 18.09 -23.33 -10.36
C GLU A 63 17.51 -23.92 -11.65
N ARG A 64 16.51 -23.27 -12.23
CA ARG A 64 15.85 -23.68 -13.48
C ARG A 64 15.73 -22.49 -14.46
N PRO A 65 16.86 -21.85 -14.84
CA PRO A 65 16.81 -20.63 -15.60
C PRO A 65 16.32 -20.83 -17.05
N VAL A 66 16.63 -21.99 -17.64
CA VAL A 66 16.24 -22.32 -19.04
C VAL A 66 14.74 -22.49 -19.13
N GLU A 67 14.15 -23.27 -18.23
CA GLU A 67 12.72 -23.52 -18.20
C GLU A 67 11.93 -22.25 -17.78
N ALA A 68 12.56 -21.39 -16.99
CA ALA A 68 11.98 -20.10 -16.59
C ALA A 68 12.15 -19.01 -17.66
N GLY A 69 13.01 -19.20 -18.66
CA GLY A 69 13.32 -18.19 -19.68
C GLY A 69 14.07 -16.98 -19.13
N VAL A 70 14.89 -17.15 -18.09
CA VAL A 70 15.66 -16.08 -17.45
C VAL A 70 17.15 -16.25 -17.65
N ASP A 71 17.89 -15.15 -17.60
CA ASP A 71 19.34 -15.20 -17.53
C ASP A 71 19.77 -15.81 -16.17
N PRO A 72 20.61 -16.85 -16.13
CA PRO A 72 21.05 -17.45 -14.86
C PRO A 72 21.83 -16.48 -13.95
N SER A 73 22.41 -15.44 -14.51
CA SER A 73 23.14 -14.39 -13.80
C SER A 73 22.32 -13.14 -13.49
N PHE A 74 20.99 -13.22 -13.59
CA PHE A 74 20.16 -12.06 -13.33
C PHE A 74 20.41 -11.42 -11.97
N GLU A 75 20.34 -10.10 -11.93
CA GLU A 75 20.43 -9.29 -10.72
C GLU A 75 19.02 -8.91 -10.24
N GLU A 76 18.82 -8.96 -8.91
CA GLU A 76 17.59 -8.50 -8.26
C GLU A 76 17.61 -6.97 -8.16
N LEU A 77 16.60 -6.31 -8.71
CA LEU A 77 16.43 -4.86 -8.58
C LEU A 77 15.87 -4.52 -7.20
N GLU A 78 16.61 -3.72 -6.45
CA GLU A 78 16.08 -3.08 -5.24
C GLU A 78 15.14 -1.91 -5.62
N GLU A 79 14.27 -1.52 -4.68
CA GLU A 79 13.19 -0.56 -4.92
C GLU A 79 13.68 0.78 -5.52
N LEU A 80 14.85 1.28 -5.08
CA LEU A 80 15.44 2.51 -5.61
C LEU A 80 15.94 2.36 -7.04
N ASP A 81 16.65 1.27 -7.33
CA ASP A 81 17.20 1.01 -8.67
C ASP A 81 16.08 0.76 -9.67
N ASP A 82 15.01 0.08 -9.23
CA ASP A 82 13.82 -0.14 -10.04
C ASP A 82 13.12 1.19 -10.38
N ALA A 83 12.96 2.09 -9.40
CA ALA A 83 12.38 3.41 -9.64
C ALA A 83 13.21 4.25 -10.62
N LEU A 84 14.54 4.21 -10.51
CA LEU A 84 15.43 4.90 -11.44
C LEU A 84 15.34 4.32 -12.85
N LEU A 85 15.25 2.99 -12.97
CA LEU A 85 15.13 2.32 -14.26
C LEU A 85 13.78 2.60 -14.92
N ARG A 86 12.68 2.64 -14.16
CA ARG A 86 11.35 3.06 -14.64
C ARG A 86 11.39 4.48 -15.17
N LYS A 87 11.95 5.40 -14.39
CA LYS A 87 12.08 6.80 -14.80
C LYS A 87 12.88 6.96 -16.08
N ARG A 88 14.00 6.24 -16.20
CA ARG A 88 14.82 6.24 -17.41
C ARG A 88 14.05 5.71 -18.63
N ALA A 89 13.38 4.55 -18.50
CA ALA A 89 12.58 3.98 -19.58
C ALA A 89 11.47 4.92 -20.04
N TRP A 90 10.84 5.60 -19.09
CA TRP A 90 9.83 6.61 -19.35
C TRP A 90 10.37 7.82 -20.12
N ASP A 91 11.50 8.38 -19.69
CA ASP A 91 12.11 9.54 -20.33
C ASP A 91 12.58 9.21 -21.76
N GLU A 92 13.20 8.04 -21.97
CA GLU A 92 13.59 7.53 -23.29
C GLU A 92 12.36 7.32 -24.19
N TYR A 93 11.28 6.77 -23.66
CA TYR A 93 10.02 6.59 -24.38
C TYR A 93 9.39 7.93 -24.80
N LEU A 94 9.31 8.91 -23.90
CA LEU A 94 8.75 10.23 -24.23
C LEU A 94 9.53 10.92 -25.34
N LEU A 95 10.86 10.88 -25.28
CA LEU A 95 11.71 11.43 -26.35
C LEU A 95 11.45 10.74 -27.69
N TRP A 96 11.29 9.41 -27.65
CA TRP A 96 10.96 8.64 -28.84
C TRP A 96 9.59 9.03 -29.43
N VAL A 97 8.56 9.18 -28.58
CA VAL A 97 7.22 9.59 -29.02
C VAL A 97 7.24 10.99 -29.64
N GLN A 98 7.93 11.93 -29.01
CA GLN A 98 8.05 13.31 -29.54
C GLN A 98 8.60 13.34 -30.97
N VAL A 99 9.55 12.46 -31.29
CA VAL A 99 10.21 12.42 -32.60
C VAL A 99 9.41 11.58 -33.60
N ASN A 100 8.85 10.44 -33.17
CA ASN A 100 8.34 9.43 -34.10
C ASN A 100 6.80 9.36 -34.15
N LYS A 101 6.09 9.87 -33.14
CA LYS A 101 4.63 9.82 -33.03
C LYS A 101 4.05 11.09 -32.37
N PRO A 102 4.32 12.29 -32.90
CA PRO A 102 3.81 13.53 -32.32
C PRO A 102 2.29 13.61 -32.29
N GLU A 103 1.57 12.88 -33.16
CA GLU A 103 0.12 12.76 -33.16
C GLU A 103 -0.42 12.14 -31.88
N ALA A 104 0.31 11.22 -31.24
CA ALA A 104 -0.11 10.63 -29.96
C ALA A 104 -0.11 11.66 -28.82
N LEU A 105 0.80 12.62 -28.84
CA LEU A 105 0.81 13.72 -27.87
C LEU A 105 -0.38 14.67 -28.11
N ALA A 106 -0.74 14.93 -29.37
CA ALA A 106 -1.91 15.74 -29.70
C ALA A 106 -3.22 15.09 -29.23
N GLU A 107 -3.32 13.75 -29.28
CA GLU A 107 -4.47 13.01 -28.73
C GLU A 107 -4.56 13.12 -27.20
N LEU A 108 -3.43 13.06 -26.51
CA LEU A 108 -3.38 13.27 -25.05
C LEU A 108 -3.79 14.70 -24.66
N GLU A 109 -3.34 15.69 -25.43
CA GLU A 109 -3.74 17.09 -25.22
C GLU A 109 -5.26 17.29 -25.40
N LYS A 110 -5.89 16.62 -26.39
CA LYS A 110 -7.35 16.65 -26.61
C LYS A 110 -8.14 16.15 -25.40
N ILE A 111 -7.62 15.21 -24.62
CA ILE A 111 -8.26 14.71 -23.40
C ILE A 111 -7.80 15.45 -22.14
N GLY A 112 -6.96 16.47 -22.27
CA GLY A 112 -6.44 17.28 -21.18
C GLY A 112 -5.47 16.54 -20.26
N CYS A 113 -4.75 15.54 -20.77
CA CYS A 113 -3.76 14.76 -20.01
C CYS A 113 -2.35 15.33 -20.22
N GLU A 114 -1.69 15.66 -19.10
CA GLU A 114 -0.28 16.08 -19.13
C GLU A 114 0.67 14.87 -19.00
N PRO A 115 1.92 14.96 -19.49
CA PRO A 115 2.91 13.88 -19.37
C PRO A 115 3.18 13.42 -17.92
N ALA A 116 3.03 14.33 -16.94
CA ALA A 116 3.18 13.99 -15.52
C ALA A 116 2.08 13.05 -15.00
N ASP A 117 0.83 13.27 -15.45
CA ASP A 117 -0.30 12.41 -15.10
C ASP A 117 -0.15 11.03 -15.74
N LEU A 118 0.35 11.01 -16.97
CA LEU A 118 0.60 9.79 -17.72
C LEU A 118 1.71 8.93 -17.07
N PHE A 119 2.72 9.54 -16.47
CA PHE A 119 3.75 8.82 -15.70
C PHE A 119 3.15 8.10 -14.49
N THR A 120 2.25 8.74 -13.77
CA THR A 120 1.53 8.11 -12.64
C THR A 120 0.72 6.90 -13.11
N PHE A 121 0.10 6.99 -14.29
CA PHE A 121 -0.63 5.86 -14.88
C PHE A 121 0.30 4.72 -15.30
N PHE A 122 1.45 5.03 -15.89
CA PHE A 122 2.52 4.07 -16.20
C PHE A 122 2.98 3.32 -14.94
N GLU A 123 3.28 4.01 -13.85
CA GLU A 123 3.66 3.39 -12.57
C GLU A 123 2.54 2.50 -12.00
N THR A 124 1.29 2.92 -12.16
CA THR A 124 0.13 2.13 -11.74
C THR A 124 0.05 0.81 -12.49
N ILE A 125 0.20 0.82 -13.82
CA ILE A 125 0.20 -0.41 -14.63
C ILE A 125 1.36 -1.34 -14.22
N LEU A 126 2.55 -0.79 -13.99
CA LEU A 126 3.71 -1.58 -13.54
C LEU A 126 3.53 -2.19 -12.15
N THR A 127 2.68 -1.60 -11.32
CA THR A 127 2.35 -2.16 -9.99
C THR A 127 1.44 -3.38 -10.07
N TYR A 128 0.63 -3.48 -11.16
CA TYR A 128 -0.34 -4.55 -11.36
C TYR A 128 -0.13 -5.26 -12.72
N PRO A 129 1.04 -5.89 -12.96
CA PRO A 129 1.39 -6.45 -14.27
C PRO A 129 0.59 -7.71 -14.66
N ASP A 130 -0.11 -8.33 -13.71
CA ASP A 130 -0.97 -9.51 -13.87
C ASP A 130 -2.45 -9.17 -14.08
N VAL A 131 -2.79 -7.88 -14.06
CA VAL A 131 -4.16 -7.43 -14.33
C VAL A 131 -4.37 -7.31 -15.84
N GLU A 132 -5.44 -7.91 -16.34
CA GLU A 132 -5.85 -7.74 -17.73
C GLU A 132 -6.42 -6.35 -17.95
N ILE A 133 -5.80 -5.60 -18.86
CA ILE A 133 -6.20 -4.23 -19.19
C ILE A 133 -7.09 -4.27 -20.42
N VAL A 134 -8.29 -3.69 -20.32
CA VAL A 134 -9.20 -3.53 -21.47
C VAL A 134 -8.57 -2.61 -22.50
N ARG A 135 -8.44 -3.09 -23.75
CA ARG A 135 -7.75 -2.41 -24.88
C ARG A 135 -8.67 -2.15 -26.07
N GLU A 136 -9.96 -2.28 -25.89
CA GLU A 136 -10.92 -2.07 -26.96
C GLU A 136 -10.87 -0.62 -27.44
N ALA A 137 -10.79 -0.45 -28.76
CA ALA A 137 -10.79 0.87 -29.36
C ALA A 137 -12.19 1.52 -29.21
N VAL A 138 -12.20 2.69 -28.60
CA VAL A 138 -13.42 3.47 -28.39
C VAL A 138 -13.32 4.74 -29.25
N PRO A 139 -14.30 5.02 -30.12
CA PRO A 139 -14.30 6.25 -30.90
C PRO A 139 -14.55 7.46 -30.02
N GLU A 140 -14.11 8.63 -30.48
CA GLU A 140 -14.42 9.90 -29.82
C GLU A 140 -15.95 10.07 -29.73
N PRO A 141 -16.52 10.32 -28.54
CA PRO A 141 -17.97 10.43 -28.38
C PRO A 141 -18.52 11.72 -28.97
N ASP A 142 -19.67 11.63 -29.61
CA ASP A 142 -20.41 12.81 -30.04
C ASP A 142 -21.15 13.43 -28.83
N LEU A 143 -20.68 14.58 -28.39
CA LEU A 143 -21.21 15.33 -27.25
C LEU A 143 -22.25 16.39 -27.67
N SER A 144 -22.63 16.48 -28.94
CA SER A 144 -23.54 17.51 -29.45
C SER A 144 -24.91 17.43 -28.78
N GLN A 145 -25.46 16.22 -28.65
CA GLN A 145 -26.79 16.02 -28.06
C GLN A 145 -26.85 16.46 -26.59
N VAL A 146 -25.89 16.03 -25.77
CA VAL A 146 -25.85 16.42 -24.32
C VAL A 146 -25.63 17.92 -24.16
N LYS A 147 -24.86 18.56 -25.06
CA LYS A 147 -24.67 20.01 -25.08
C LYS A 147 -26.00 20.73 -25.34
N ASP A 148 -26.73 20.31 -26.37
CA ASP A 148 -27.99 20.96 -26.76
C ASP A 148 -29.10 20.79 -25.69
N GLU A 149 -29.21 19.60 -25.13
CA GLU A 149 -30.15 19.32 -24.03
C GLU A 149 -29.79 20.09 -22.75
N LEU A 150 -28.52 20.23 -22.43
CA LEU A 150 -28.06 21.04 -21.32
C LEU A 150 -28.40 22.52 -21.50
N ILE A 151 -28.16 23.05 -22.69
CA ILE A 151 -28.51 24.46 -23.01
C ILE A 151 -29.99 24.67 -22.89
N HIS A 152 -30.80 23.78 -23.46
CA HIS A 152 -32.26 23.81 -23.37
C HIS A 152 -32.76 23.81 -21.91
N PHE A 153 -32.22 22.87 -21.12
CA PHE A 153 -32.56 22.78 -19.69
C PHE A 153 -32.22 24.08 -18.95
N LEU A 154 -30.99 24.59 -19.12
CA LEU A 154 -30.54 25.80 -18.41
C LEU A 154 -31.35 27.04 -18.81
N ASP A 155 -31.73 27.18 -20.09
CA ASP A 155 -32.55 28.27 -20.57
C ASP A 155 -33.97 28.21 -19.98
N TRP A 156 -34.58 27.02 -19.97
CA TRP A 156 -35.88 26.81 -19.38
C TRP A 156 -35.86 26.97 -17.85
N ALA A 157 -34.99 26.27 -17.14
CA ALA A 157 -34.95 26.28 -15.69
C ALA A 157 -34.65 27.67 -15.11
N LYS A 158 -33.85 28.47 -15.82
CA LYS A 158 -33.58 29.86 -15.44
C LYS A 158 -34.84 30.75 -15.44
N THR A 159 -35.81 30.51 -16.31
CA THR A 159 -37.08 31.29 -16.33
C THR A 159 -37.94 31.01 -15.12
N LEU A 160 -37.75 29.89 -14.45
CA LEU A 160 -38.50 29.45 -13.28
C LEU A 160 -37.81 29.81 -11.95
N LEU A 161 -36.58 30.32 -11.99
CA LEU A 161 -35.88 30.79 -10.80
C LEU A 161 -36.51 32.05 -10.24
N PRO A 162 -36.58 32.21 -8.90
CA PRO A 162 -37.04 33.47 -8.27
C PRO A 162 -36.26 34.67 -8.76
N ALA A 163 -36.97 35.77 -9.03
CA ALA A 163 -36.35 37.02 -9.50
C ALA A 163 -35.44 37.66 -8.43
N GLN A 164 -35.74 37.42 -7.16
CA GLN A 164 -34.93 37.91 -6.02
C GLN A 164 -34.36 36.76 -5.20
N VAL A 165 -33.26 37.04 -4.50
CA VAL A 165 -32.65 36.05 -3.59
C VAL A 165 -33.64 35.66 -2.50
N PRO A 166 -34.01 34.38 -2.33
CA PRO A 166 -34.88 33.94 -1.24
C PRO A 166 -34.36 34.36 0.13
N PRO A 167 -35.18 34.60 1.14
CA PRO A 167 -34.74 35.10 2.45
C PRO A 167 -33.72 34.18 3.17
N LYS A 168 -33.72 32.88 2.84
CA LYS A 168 -32.76 31.89 3.36
C LYS A 168 -31.65 31.56 2.37
N GLY A 169 -31.45 32.36 1.34
CA GLY A 169 -30.49 32.12 0.25
C GLY A 169 -31.02 31.10 -0.79
N TRP A 170 -30.26 30.92 -1.85
CA TRP A 170 -30.55 29.92 -2.88
C TRP A 170 -30.45 28.50 -2.31
N ASP A 171 -31.26 27.56 -2.79
CA ASP A 171 -31.06 26.15 -2.51
C ASP A 171 -29.99 25.54 -3.44
N ALA A 172 -29.65 24.27 -3.19
CA ALA A 172 -28.59 23.59 -3.92
C ALA A 172 -28.89 23.44 -5.43
N LEU A 173 -30.14 23.25 -5.82
CA LEU A 173 -30.53 23.14 -7.22
C LEU A 173 -30.51 24.50 -7.92
N GLN A 174 -31.03 25.54 -7.26
CA GLN A 174 -30.98 26.92 -7.77
C GLN A 174 -29.52 27.39 -7.95
N GLU A 175 -28.64 27.11 -6.97
CA GLU A 175 -27.20 27.44 -7.08
C GLU A 175 -26.55 26.70 -8.25
N LEU A 176 -26.89 25.42 -8.46
CA LEU A 176 -26.37 24.62 -9.54
C LEU A 176 -26.77 25.17 -10.91
N ILE A 177 -28.06 25.50 -11.11
CA ILE A 177 -28.56 26.10 -12.34
C ILE A 177 -27.88 27.45 -12.62
N ARG A 178 -27.79 28.32 -11.62
CA ARG A 178 -27.14 29.62 -11.74
C ARG A 178 -25.63 29.49 -12.04
N LYS A 179 -24.99 28.51 -11.47
CA LYS A 179 -23.58 28.20 -11.75
C LYS A 179 -23.43 27.69 -13.18
N GLY A 180 -24.26 26.74 -13.60
CA GLY A 180 -24.28 26.21 -14.96
C GLY A 180 -24.54 27.31 -16.01
N ASP A 181 -25.57 28.19 -15.82
CA ASP A 181 -25.85 29.32 -16.71
C ASP A 181 -24.67 30.33 -16.79
N ARG A 182 -23.93 30.50 -15.71
CA ARG A 182 -22.74 31.36 -15.67
C ARG A 182 -21.56 30.72 -16.41
N HIS A 183 -21.32 29.45 -16.18
CA HIS A 183 -20.17 28.75 -16.76
C HIS A 183 -20.36 28.54 -18.28
N ARG A 184 -21.56 28.23 -18.77
CA ARG A 184 -21.83 28.11 -20.21
C ARG A 184 -21.60 29.40 -21.02
N ARG A 185 -21.51 30.56 -20.36
CA ARG A 185 -21.19 31.85 -20.99
C ARG A 185 -19.68 32.12 -21.03
N VAL A 186 -18.91 31.40 -20.24
CA VAL A 186 -17.47 31.54 -20.12
C VAL A 186 -16.74 30.43 -20.86
N PHE A 187 -17.28 29.22 -20.83
CA PHE A 187 -16.72 28.06 -21.51
C PHE A 187 -17.15 28.02 -22.96
N ASP A 188 -16.21 27.63 -23.82
CA ASP A 188 -16.57 27.21 -25.19
C ASP A 188 -17.12 25.79 -25.14
N LEU A 189 -18.43 25.64 -25.26
CA LEU A 189 -19.10 24.33 -25.22
C LEU A 189 -18.91 23.50 -26.50
N ASN A 190 -18.22 24.03 -27.52
CA ASN A 190 -17.78 23.25 -28.67
C ASN A 190 -16.41 22.60 -28.41
N ASP A 191 -15.68 23.05 -27.39
CA ASP A 191 -14.50 22.37 -26.89
C ASP A 191 -14.93 21.24 -25.95
N PRO A 192 -14.65 19.95 -26.31
CA PRO A 192 -15.02 18.79 -25.50
C PRO A 192 -14.55 18.88 -24.03
N LEU A 193 -13.34 19.37 -23.78
CA LEU A 193 -12.78 19.45 -22.42
C LEU A 193 -13.54 20.45 -21.56
N GLN A 194 -13.92 21.61 -22.13
CA GLN A 194 -14.67 22.62 -21.38
C GLN A 194 -16.11 22.17 -21.14
N LEU A 195 -16.72 21.48 -22.11
CA LEU A 195 -18.04 20.87 -21.95
C LEU A 195 -18.02 19.79 -20.85
N ILE A 196 -17.09 18.84 -20.92
CA ILE A 196 -16.94 17.77 -19.94
C ILE A 196 -16.67 18.32 -18.53
N ARG A 197 -15.89 19.40 -18.43
CA ARG A 197 -15.68 20.10 -17.15
C ARG A 197 -17.00 20.62 -16.58
N LEU A 198 -17.83 21.21 -17.41
CA LEU A 198 -19.15 21.69 -17.01
C LEU A 198 -20.07 20.54 -16.59
N LEU A 199 -20.10 19.45 -17.38
CA LEU A 199 -20.90 18.26 -17.05
C LEU A 199 -20.48 17.64 -15.71
N ASN A 200 -19.18 17.53 -15.43
CA ASN A 200 -18.68 17.03 -14.14
C ASN A 200 -19.07 17.93 -12.95
N GLU A 201 -19.13 19.25 -13.14
CA GLU A 201 -19.60 20.16 -12.11
C GLU A 201 -21.10 20.00 -11.82
N LEU A 202 -21.88 19.59 -12.82
CA LEU A 202 -23.31 19.34 -12.75
C LEU A 202 -23.64 17.92 -12.28
N ASP A 203 -22.69 16.97 -12.28
CA ASP A 203 -22.90 15.61 -11.78
C ASP A 203 -23.06 15.58 -10.25
N ARG A 204 -24.15 16.15 -9.77
CA ARG A 204 -24.53 16.21 -8.36
C ARG A 204 -25.96 15.73 -8.19
N LYS A 205 -26.41 15.57 -6.94
CA LYS A 205 -27.80 15.26 -6.57
C LYS A 205 -28.37 16.41 -5.71
N PRO A 206 -28.57 17.60 -6.29
CA PRO A 206 -29.15 18.71 -5.56
C PRO A 206 -30.64 18.44 -5.30
N LYS A 207 -31.15 18.87 -4.13
CA LYS A 207 -32.55 18.83 -3.82
C LYS A 207 -33.14 20.24 -3.85
N ALA A 208 -34.33 20.38 -4.45
CA ALA A 208 -35.10 21.61 -4.39
C ALA A 208 -35.70 21.78 -2.99
N VAL A 209 -35.62 22.99 -2.45
CA VAL A 209 -36.29 23.36 -1.19
C VAL A 209 -37.51 24.19 -1.54
N LYS A 210 -38.66 23.52 -1.66
CA LYS A 210 -39.93 24.06 -2.20
C LYS A 210 -40.32 25.47 -1.68
N ASN A 211 -40.01 25.79 -0.43
CA ASN A 211 -40.32 27.10 0.16
C ASN A 211 -39.34 28.22 -0.21
N ARG A 212 -38.39 27.96 -1.06
CA ARG A 212 -37.44 28.95 -1.64
C ARG A 212 -37.72 29.24 -3.10
N TRP A 213 -38.78 28.68 -3.66
CA TRP A 213 -39.27 28.91 -5.01
C TRP A 213 -40.54 29.72 -4.97
N ASP A 214 -40.79 30.52 -6.01
CA ASP A 214 -42.01 31.33 -6.13
C ASP A 214 -43.26 30.45 -6.26
N ASP A 215 -43.09 29.26 -6.89
CA ASP A 215 -44.10 28.22 -6.97
C ASP A 215 -43.47 26.85 -6.60
N LYS A 216 -44.19 26.05 -5.82
CA LYS A 216 -43.77 24.71 -5.40
C LYS A 216 -43.76 23.70 -6.56
N ASP A 217 -44.69 23.86 -7.50
CA ASP A 217 -44.79 23.00 -8.68
C ASP A 217 -43.59 23.24 -9.62
N ASN A 218 -43.09 24.47 -9.68
CA ASN A 218 -41.87 24.81 -10.40
C ASN A 218 -40.63 24.09 -9.78
N ALA A 219 -40.54 24.04 -8.45
CA ALA A 219 -39.46 23.34 -7.77
C ALA A 219 -39.42 21.85 -8.12
N GLU A 220 -40.58 21.18 -8.08
CA GLU A 220 -40.74 19.77 -8.44
C GLU A 220 -40.43 19.50 -9.91
N SER A 221 -40.97 20.36 -10.80
CA SER A 221 -40.75 20.23 -12.23
C SER A 221 -39.31 20.41 -12.63
N VAL A 222 -38.58 21.35 -12.03
CA VAL A 222 -37.16 21.59 -12.32
C VAL A 222 -36.30 20.50 -11.74
N GLU A 223 -36.60 19.98 -10.54
CA GLU A 223 -35.89 18.85 -9.96
C GLU A 223 -36.04 17.60 -10.82
N ALA A 224 -37.28 17.26 -11.23
CA ALA A 224 -37.53 16.11 -12.08
C ALA A 224 -36.87 16.22 -13.47
N ALA A 225 -36.94 17.42 -14.09
CA ALA A 225 -36.28 17.66 -15.38
C ALA A 225 -34.75 17.60 -15.29
N PHE A 226 -34.15 18.02 -14.16
CA PHE A 226 -32.73 17.89 -13.93
C PHE A 226 -32.30 16.43 -13.75
N GLU A 227 -33.10 15.63 -13.02
CA GLU A 227 -32.83 14.19 -12.87
C GLU A 227 -32.94 13.47 -14.22
N ASP A 228 -33.95 13.79 -15.05
CA ASP A 228 -34.09 13.22 -16.40
C ASP A 228 -32.93 13.63 -17.31
N LEU A 229 -32.52 14.89 -17.35
CA LEU A 229 -31.35 15.37 -18.08
C LEU A 229 -30.08 14.60 -17.65
N LYS A 230 -29.90 14.45 -16.33
CA LYS A 230 -28.76 13.80 -15.76
C LYS A 230 -28.68 12.32 -16.16
N ASP A 231 -29.77 11.58 -15.96
CA ASP A 231 -29.77 10.12 -16.14
C ASP A 231 -29.76 9.74 -17.64
N ARG A 232 -30.41 10.52 -18.50
CA ARG A 232 -30.53 10.20 -19.93
C ARG A 232 -29.37 10.72 -20.78
N PHE A 233 -28.75 11.84 -20.42
CA PHE A 233 -27.77 12.51 -21.28
C PHE A 233 -26.44 12.74 -20.58
N LEU A 234 -26.41 13.29 -19.36
CA LEU A 234 -25.18 13.71 -18.71
C LEU A 234 -24.33 12.51 -18.27
N ILE A 235 -24.91 11.55 -17.54
CA ILE A 235 -24.19 10.36 -17.06
C ILE A 235 -23.68 9.51 -18.23
N PRO A 236 -24.49 9.19 -19.25
CA PRO A 236 -24.00 8.45 -20.42
C PRO A 236 -22.87 9.16 -21.16
N ALA A 237 -22.97 10.48 -21.37
CA ALA A 237 -21.91 11.25 -22.05
C ALA A 237 -20.59 11.24 -21.25
N LEU A 238 -20.67 11.42 -19.92
CA LEU A 238 -19.49 11.31 -19.05
C LEU A 238 -18.89 9.90 -19.05
N GLN A 239 -19.72 8.86 -19.13
CA GLN A 239 -19.25 7.48 -19.21
C GLN A 239 -18.53 7.24 -20.54
N GLN A 240 -19.11 7.59 -21.67
CA GLN A 240 -18.50 7.46 -22.99
C GLN A 240 -17.17 8.24 -23.09
N TRP A 241 -17.12 9.44 -22.52
CA TRP A 241 -15.89 10.22 -22.45
C TRP A 241 -14.80 9.52 -21.64
N ARG A 242 -15.13 8.94 -20.48
CA ARG A 242 -14.19 8.19 -19.64
C ARG A 242 -13.65 6.95 -20.36
N GLU A 243 -14.49 6.23 -21.09
CA GLU A 243 -14.10 5.06 -21.89
C GLU A 243 -13.15 5.46 -23.03
N TYR A 244 -13.44 6.57 -23.72
CA TYR A 244 -12.55 7.13 -24.73
C TYR A 244 -11.20 7.56 -24.15
N CYS A 245 -11.22 8.32 -23.04
CA CYS A 245 -9.99 8.69 -22.32
C CYS A 245 -9.17 7.46 -21.89
N HIS A 246 -9.84 6.43 -21.36
CA HIS A 246 -9.17 5.19 -20.96
C HIS A 246 -8.44 4.55 -22.15
N TYR A 247 -9.10 4.43 -23.30
CA TYR A 247 -8.48 3.89 -24.51
C TYR A 247 -7.24 4.68 -24.93
N ILE A 248 -7.31 6.01 -24.98
CA ILE A 248 -6.16 6.87 -25.34
C ILE A 248 -5.01 6.70 -24.33
N LEU A 249 -5.31 6.74 -23.02
CA LEU A 249 -4.30 6.59 -21.98
C LEU A 249 -3.61 5.22 -22.05
N VAL A 250 -4.36 4.13 -22.17
CA VAL A 250 -3.81 2.77 -22.28
C VAL A 250 -2.95 2.64 -23.52
N SER A 251 -3.44 3.08 -24.67
CA SER A 251 -2.70 3.01 -25.95
C SER A 251 -1.40 3.81 -25.92
N SER A 252 -1.37 4.92 -25.18
CA SER A 252 -0.18 5.75 -25.03
C SER A 252 0.83 5.20 -24.02
N VAL A 253 0.40 4.44 -23.00
CA VAL A 253 1.28 3.99 -21.92
C VAL A 253 1.84 2.59 -22.15
N LEU A 254 1.09 1.69 -22.80
CA LEU A 254 1.55 0.31 -22.97
C LEU A 254 2.89 0.17 -23.70
N PRO A 255 3.21 0.98 -24.73
CA PRO A 255 4.55 0.91 -25.35
C PRO A 255 5.68 1.33 -24.38
N ALA A 256 5.40 2.23 -23.42
CA ALA A 256 6.36 2.56 -22.37
C ALA A 256 6.60 1.38 -21.42
N VAL A 257 5.53 0.63 -21.09
CA VAL A 257 5.64 -0.60 -20.29
C VAL A 257 6.50 -1.63 -20.99
N GLU A 258 6.30 -1.83 -22.31
CA GLU A 258 7.12 -2.73 -23.12
C GLU A 258 8.59 -2.26 -23.18
N SER A 259 8.83 -0.96 -23.34
CA SER A 259 10.18 -0.38 -23.31
C SER A 259 10.90 -0.66 -21.98
N TYR A 260 10.20 -0.49 -20.87
CA TYR A 260 10.76 -0.81 -19.55
C TYR A 260 11.06 -2.31 -19.37
N GLN A 261 10.17 -3.20 -19.84
CA GLN A 261 10.41 -4.66 -19.80
C GLN A 261 11.64 -5.04 -20.64
N ASN A 262 11.77 -4.49 -21.85
CA ASN A 262 12.93 -4.70 -22.71
C ASN A 262 14.23 -4.20 -22.06
N LEU A 263 14.20 -3.02 -21.44
CA LEU A 263 15.36 -2.46 -20.75
C LEU A 263 15.81 -3.33 -19.55
N LYS A 264 14.86 -3.93 -18.82
CA LYS A 264 15.19 -4.92 -17.78
C LYS A 264 15.83 -6.18 -18.35
N ALA A 265 15.24 -6.71 -19.43
CA ALA A 265 15.75 -7.92 -20.10
C ALA A 265 17.16 -7.72 -20.67
N GLU A 266 17.44 -6.59 -21.34
CA GLU A 266 18.76 -6.24 -21.84
C GLU A 266 19.83 -6.15 -20.74
N LYS A 267 19.42 -5.75 -19.53
CA LYS A 267 20.31 -5.63 -18.38
C LYS A 267 20.34 -6.88 -17.50
N SER A 268 19.62 -7.94 -17.88
CA SER A 268 19.45 -9.15 -17.07
C SER A 268 19.00 -8.84 -15.64
N LYS A 269 17.97 -7.97 -15.50
CA LYS A 269 17.46 -7.52 -14.21
C LYS A 269 16.02 -7.94 -13.99
N LEU A 270 15.70 -8.39 -12.77
CA LEU A 270 14.36 -8.75 -12.35
C LEU A 270 13.99 -7.97 -11.08
N ASN A 271 12.83 -7.33 -11.09
CA ASN A 271 12.27 -6.72 -9.88
C ASN A 271 11.48 -7.75 -9.05
N PHE A 272 11.01 -7.35 -7.89
CA PHE A 272 10.31 -8.25 -6.97
C PHE A 272 9.05 -8.88 -7.59
N GLN A 273 8.34 -8.14 -8.42
CA GLN A 273 7.14 -8.64 -9.07
C GLN A 273 7.47 -9.65 -10.19
N ASP A 274 8.54 -9.40 -10.94
CA ASP A 274 9.02 -10.35 -11.95
C ASP A 274 9.40 -11.69 -11.32
N LEU A 275 10.09 -11.68 -10.17
CA LEU A 275 10.46 -12.91 -9.46
C LEU A 275 9.23 -13.77 -9.14
N LEU A 276 8.16 -13.16 -8.66
CA LEU A 276 6.92 -13.85 -8.33
C LEU A 276 6.22 -14.39 -9.58
N LEU A 277 5.99 -13.53 -10.58
CA LEU A 277 5.24 -13.89 -11.78
C LEU A 277 5.96 -14.96 -12.61
N GLN A 278 7.28 -14.83 -12.78
CA GLN A 278 8.07 -15.82 -13.52
C GLN A 278 8.15 -17.15 -12.77
N THR A 279 8.24 -17.14 -11.43
CA THR A 279 8.17 -18.37 -10.63
C THR A 279 6.80 -19.03 -10.73
N ALA A 280 5.72 -18.26 -10.63
CA ALA A 280 4.37 -18.80 -10.80
C ALA A 280 4.18 -19.41 -12.19
N SER A 281 4.61 -18.71 -13.24
CA SER A 281 4.57 -19.19 -14.62
C SER A 281 5.42 -20.46 -14.82
N LEU A 282 6.64 -20.48 -14.30
CA LEU A 282 7.53 -21.64 -14.34
C LEU A 282 6.86 -22.87 -13.74
N LEU A 283 6.26 -22.75 -12.57
CA LEU A 283 5.61 -23.86 -11.88
C LEU A 283 4.28 -24.26 -12.52
N LYS A 284 3.55 -23.31 -13.09
CA LYS A 284 2.27 -23.52 -13.77
C LYS A 284 2.44 -24.26 -15.08
N GLU A 285 3.40 -23.84 -15.90
CA GLU A 285 3.56 -24.36 -17.26
C GLU A 285 4.47 -25.60 -17.34
N ASN A 286 5.28 -25.89 -16.30
CA ASN A 286 6.25 -26.97 -16.33
C ASN A 286 6.01 -28.02 -15.22
N PRO A 287 5.17 -29.05 -15.45
CA PRO A 287 4.89 -30.09 -14.45
C PRO A 287 6.13 -30.83 -13.94
N GLU A 288 7.17 -31.01 -14.78
CA GLU A 288 8.42 -31.68 -14.38
C GLU A 288 9.24 -30.82 -13.42
N VAL A 289 9.30 -29.52 -13.65
CA VAL A 289 9.94 -28.56 -12.72
C VAL A 289 9.17 -28.52 -11.40
N ARG A 290 7.83 -28.49 -11.48
CA ARG A 290 6.96 -28.57 -10.29
C ARG A 290 7.26 -29.85 -9.48
N ARG A 291 7.30 -31.00 -10.13
CA ARG A 291 7.62 -32.29 -9.50
C ARG A 291 9.02 -32.28 -8.86
N TYR A 292 9.99 -31.69 -9.54
CA TYR A 292 11.35 -31.57 -9.04
C TYR A 292 11.38 -30.76 -7.73
N PHE A 293 10.80 -29.57 -7.70
CA PHE A 293 10.78 -28.75 -6.50
C PHE A 293 9.94 -29.32 -5.37
N GLN A 294 8.85 -30.00 -5.66
CA GLN A 294 8.06 -30.73 -4.65
C GLN A 294 8.86 -31.84 -3.95
N LYS A 295 9.77 -32.51 -4.66
CA LYS A 295 10.70 -33.50 -4.05
C LYS A 295 11.77 -32.84 -3.20
N ARG A 296 12.22 -31.65 -3.60
CA ARG A 296 13.25 -30.88 -2.88
C ARG A 296 12.69 -30.22 -1.62
N PHE A 297 11.52 -29.59 -1.74
CA PHE A 297 10.85 -28.85 -0.67
C PHE A 297 9.57 -29.59 -0.23
N THR A 298 9.74 -30.64 0.55
CA THR A 298 8.62 -31.47 1.02
C THR A 298 7.75 -30.80 2.07
N HIS A 299 8.25 -29.78 2.74
CA HIS A 299 7.54 -29.01 3.77
C HIS A 299 7.79 -27.53 3.55
N LEU A 300 6.71 -26.77 3.40
CA LEU A 300 6.72 -25.31 3.32
C LEU A 300 6.05 -24.73 4.58
N LEU A 301 6.77 -23.86 5.25
CA LEU A 301 6.30 -23.10 6.40
C LEU A 301 6.26 -21.63 5.98
N VAL A 302 5.13 -20.98 6.15
CA VAL A 302 4.93 -19.57 5.75
C VAL A 302 4.43 -18.79 6.95
N ASP A 303 5.20 -17.77 7.33
CA ASP A 303 4.84 -16.85 8.39
C ASP A 303 4.25 -15.55 7.82
N GLU A 304 3.47 -14.83 8.62
CA GLU A 304 2.79 -13.58 8.24
C GLU A 304 1.93 -13.74 6.97
N PHE A 305 1.20 -14.86 6.87
CA PHE A 305 0.44 -15.21 5.66
C PHE A 305 -0.65 -14.19 5.29
N GLN A 306 -1.12 -13.34 6.23
CA GLN A 306 -2.07 -12.26 5.96
C GLN A 306 -1.49 -11.15 5.07
N ASP A 307 -0.16 -11.09 4.90
CA ASP A 307 0.53 -10.10 4.07
C ASP A 307 0.90 -10.66 2.67
N THR A 308 0.42 -11.88 2.36
CA THR A 308 0.70 -12.60 1.11
C THR A 308 -0.23 -12.10 -0.01
N ASP A 309 0.33 -11.93 -1.21
CA ASP A 309 -0.44 -11.62 -2.40
C ASP A 309 -0.98 -12.89 -3.11
N PRO A 310 -1.93 -12.76 -4.06
CA PRO A 310 -2.48 -13.90 -4.79
C PRO A 310 -1.44 -14.75 -5.50
N VAL A 311 -0.41 -14.15 -6.12
CA VAL A 311 0.62 -14.86 -6.88
C VAL A 311 1.53 -15.69 -5.95
N GLN A 312 1.84 -15.16 -4.78
CA GLN A 312 2.59 -15.90 -3.76
C GLN A 312 1.81 -17.14 -3.30
N THR A 313 0.51 -16.99 -3.10
CA THR A 313 -0.37 -18.11 -2.75
C THR A 313 -0.39 -19.18 -3.86
N GLU A 314 -0.48 -18.78 -5.12
CA GLU A 314 -0.42 -19.66 -6.29
C GLU A 314 0.87 -20.49 -6.28
N ILE A 315 2.03 -19.85 -6.06
CA ILE A 315 3.34 -20.53 -5.96
C ILE A 315 3.34 -21.60 -4.86
N LEU A 316 2.81 -21.27 -3.66
CA LEU A 316 2.76 -22.21 -2.54
C LEU A 316 1.89 -23.44 -2.86
N PHE A 317 0.76 -23.23 -3.50
CA PHE A 317 -0.12 -24.35 -3.89
C PHE A 317 0.50 -25.19 -5.01
N TYR A 318 1.19 -24.63 -5.99
CA TYR A 318 1.92 -25.42 -6.99
C TYR A 318 3.04 -26.26 -6.37
N LEU A 319 3.73 -25.76 -5.37
CA LEU A 319 4.80 -26.49 -4.68
C LEU A 319 4.30 -27.58 -3.74
N THR A 320 3.04 -27.54 -3.31
CA THR A 320 2.50 -28.47 -2.32
C THR A 320 1.38 -29.38 -2.86
N GLY A 321 0.73 -29.01 -3.96
CA GLY A 321 -0.41 -29.72 -4.55
C GLY A 321 -0.05 -31.09 -5.12
N GLU A 322 -0.97 -32.03 -5.04
CA GLU A 322 -0.80 -33.40 -5.57
C GLU A 322 -0.86 -33.45 -7.10
N GLU A 323 -1.74 -32.62 -7.69
CA GLU A 323 -2.05 -32.62 -9.11
C GLU A 323 -1.03 -31.77 -9.89
N LEU A 324 -0.15 -32.43 -10.64
CA LEU A 324 0.97 -31.75 -11.30
C LEU A 324 0.57 -30.96 -12.56
N THR A 325 -0.51 -31.33 -13.23
CA THR A 325 -0.95 -30.72 -14.48
C THR A 325 -2.04 -29.68 -14.30
N GLU A 326 -2.62 -29.59 -13.08
CA GLU A 326 -3.64 -28.59 -12.78
C GLU A 326 -3.02 -27.18 -12.76
N LYS A 327 -3.65 -26.25 -13.47
CA LYS A 327 -3.21 -24.85 -13.61
C LYS A 327 -3.97 -23.88 -12.72
N ASP A 328 -5.17 -24.26 -12.26
CA ASP A 328 -5.89 -23.48 -11.26
C ASP A 328 -5.48 -23.92 -9.85
N TRP A 329 -4.72 -23.09 -9.18
CA TRP A 329 -4.22 -23.38 -7.84
C TRP A 329 -5.34 -23.69 -6.82
N ARG A 330 -6.56 -23.19 -7.05
CA ARG A 330 -7.73 -23.43 -6.19
C ARG A 330 -8.20 -24.88 -6.23
N GLN A 331 -7.93 -25.57 -7.33
CA GLN A 331 -8.26 -26.98 -7.49
C GLN A 331 -7.22 -27.90 -6.85
N LEU A 332 -6.00 -27.40 -6.62
CA LEU A 332 -4.91 -28.19 -6.06
C LEU A 332 -5.18 -28.61 -4.61
N THR A 333 -4.83 -29.84 -4.28
CA THR A 333 -4.90 -30.38 -2.92
C THR A 333 -3.48 -30.48 -2.36
N PRO A 334 -3.11 -29.68 -1.34
CA PRO A 334 -1.80 -29.81 -0.71
C PRO A 334 -1.58 -31.20 -0.11
N LYS A 335 -0.43 -31.81 -0.37
CA LYS A 335 -0.04 -33.09 0.22
C LYS A 335 -0.11 -33.01 1.74
N PRO A 336 -0.54 -34.08 2.43
CA PRO A 336 -0.61 -34.07 3.89
C PRO A 336 0.73 -33.67 4.55
N GLY A 337 0.70 -32.64 5.39
CA GLY A 337 1.87 -32.12 6.09
C GLY A 337 2.85 -31.28 5.24
N SER A 338 2.55 -31.03 3.95
CA SER A 338 3.45 -30.26 3.07
C SER A 338 3.35 -28.75 3.25
N LEU A 339 2.21 -28.22 3.67
CA LEU A 339 1.96 -26.79 3.83
C LEU A 339 1.54 -26.44 5.26
N PHE A 340 2.26 -25.52 5.88
CA PHE A 340 1.94 -24.96 7.18
C PHE A 340 2.01 -23.43 7.08
N VAL A 341 0.89 -22.75 7.30
CA VAL A 341 0.78 -21.30 7.24
C VAL A 341 0.39 -20.72 8.58
N VAL A 342 1.02 -19.62 8.96
CA VAL A 342 0.73 -18.86 10.19
C VAL A 342 0.41 -17.43 9.80
N GLY A 343 -0.62 -16.85 10.40
CA GLY A 343 -0.99 -15.47 10.16
C GLY A 343 -2.14 -15.00 11.03
N ASP A 344 -2.25 -13.70 11.18
CA ASP A 344 -3.36 -13.04 11.86
C ASP A 344 -4.04 -12.05 10.90
N PRO A 345 -5.24 -12.37 10.38
CA PRO A 345 -5.93 -11.50 9.42
C PRO A 345 -6.27 -10.12 9.98
N LYS A 346 -6.31 -9.95 11.32
CA LYS A 346 -6.49 -8.64 11.95
C LYS A 346 -5.26 -7.72 11.83
N GLN A 347 -4.10 -8.29 11.49
CA GLN A 347 -2.83 -7.57 11.29
C GLN A 347 -2.53 -7.30 9.81
N SER A 348 -3.43 -7.63 8.89
CA SER A 348 -3.27 -7.33 7.46
C SER A 348 -3.32 -5.82 7.23
N ILE A 349 -2.15 -5.20 6.98
CA ILE A 349 -1.97 -3.76 6.75
C ILE A 349 -1.27 -3.44 5.43
N TYR A 350 -0.96 -4.45 4.62
CA TYR A 350 -0.20 -4.32 3.36
C TYR A 350 -1.07 -4.43 2.10
N ARG A 351 -2.36 -4.06 2.17
CA ARG A 351 -3.24 -4.03 0.99
C ARG A 351 -2.68 -3.17 -0.15
N PHE A 352 -2.00 -2.07 0.17
CA PHE A 352 -1.32 -1.22 -0.80
C PHE A 352 -0.10 -1.89 -1.47
N ARG A 353 0.36 -3.04 -0.94
CA ARG A 353 1.37 -3.94 -1.51
C ARG A 353 0.76 -5.23 -2.04
N ARG A 354 -0.51 -5.22 -2.41
CA ARG A 354 -1.27 -6.34 -2.97
C ARG A 354 -1.60 -7.48 -2.00
N ALA A 355 -1.34 -7.32 -0.68
CA ALA A 355 -1.86 -8.26 0.30
C ALA A 355 -3.39 -8.30 0.24
N ASP A 356 -3.96 -9.52 0.19
CA ASP A 356 -5.39 -9.70 0.02
C ASP A 356 -5.97 -10.60 1.13
N ILE A 357 -6.81 -9.99 1.98
CA ILE A 357 -7.47 -10.70 3.07
C ILE A 357 -8.49 -11.71 2.56
N ASP A 358 -9.06 -11.49 1.36
CA ASP A 358 -9.99 -12.43 0.76
C ASP A 358 -9.28 -13.74 0.38
N ILE A 359 -8.08 -13.63 -0.19
CA ILE A 359 -7.20 -14.79 -0.45
C ILE A 359 -6.86 -15.53 0.84
N TYR A 360 -6.55 -14.82 1.94
CA TYR A 360 -6.33 -15.47 3.24
C TYR A 360 -7.55 -16.29 3.69
N ASN A 361 -8.74 -15.73 3.58
CA ASN A 361 -9.99 -16.41 3.93
C ASN A 361 -10.28 -17.58 2.99
N GLU A 362 -10.02 -17.42 1.69
CA GLU A 362 -10.17 -18.48 0.69
C GLU A 362 -9.23 -19.65 0.98
N VAL A 363 -7.96 -19.41 1.24
CA VAL A 363 -6.98 -20.47 1.58
C VAL A 363 -7.39 -21.19 2.85
N LYS A 364 -7.83 -20.47 3.89
CA LYS A 364 -8.34 -21.08 5.12
C LYS A 364 -9.53 -22.01 4.85
N ARG A 365 -10.45 -21.61 3.97
CA ARG A 365 -11.60 -22.39 3.55
C ARG A 365 -11.18 -23.63 2.76
N LEU A 366 -10.29 -23.46 1.76
CA LEU A 366 -9.78 -24.55 0.92
C LEU A 366 -9.04 -25.60 1.73
N LEU A 367 -8.13 -25.20 2.61
CA LEU A 367 -7.41 -26.14 3.49
C LEU A 367 -8.38 -26.95 4.34
N LYS A 368 -9.42 -26.30 4.90
CA LYS A 368 -10.44 -27.00 5.70
C LYS A 368 -11.25 -28.01 4.87
N GLN A 369 -11.65 -27.64 3.65
CA GLN A 369 -12.39 -28.50 2.73
C GLN A 369 -11.58 -29.71 2.23
N LYS A 370 -10.26 -29.52 2.07
CA LYS A 370 -9.33 -30.53 1.55
C LYS A 370 -8.65 -31.36 2.66
N GLY A 371 -9.23 -31.40 3.86
CA GLY A 371 -8.78 -32.25 4.97
C GLY A 371 -7.65 -31.66 5.83
N GLY A 372 -7.25 -30.42 5.60
CA GLY A 372 -6.30 -29.70 6.43
C GLY A 372 -6.92 -29.28 7.78
N ARG A 373 -6.07 -28.89 8.72
CA ARG A 373 -6.49 -28.42 10.05
C ARG A 373 -6.29 -26.92 10.16
N VAL A 374 -7.31 -26.23 10.68
CA VAL A 374 -7.23 -24.80 11.04
C VAL A 374 -7.21 -24.72 12.57
N LEU A 375 -6.10 -24.24 13.11
CA LEU A 375 -5.90 -24.02 14.53
C LEU A 375 -5.98 -22.53 14.83
N THR A 376 -6.59 -22.16 15.95
CA THR A 376 -6.69 -20.78 16.38
C THR A 376 -6.00 -20.61 17.73
N LEU A 377 -5.03 -19.69 17.79
CA LEU A 377 -4.37 -19.31 19.02
C LEU A 377 -5.09 -18.08 19.59
N THR A 378 -5.71 -18.23 20.75
CA THR A 378 -6.46 -17.15 21.43
C THR A 378 -5.70 -16.55 22.59
N THR A 379 -4.75 -17.29 23.17
CA THR A 379 -4.01 -16.89 24.36
C THR A 379 -2.89 -15.90 24.02
N ASN A 380 -2.91 -14.75 24.68
CA ASN A 380 -1.90 -13.70 24.56
C ASN A 380 -0.99 -13.69 25.80
N PHE A 381 0.26 -14.09 25.60
CA PHE A 381 1.30 -14.08 26.64
C PHE A 381 2.13 -12.80 26.67
N ARG A 382 2.08 -11.99 25.59
CA ARG A 382 2.90 -10.79 25.42
C ARG A 382 2.40 -9.62 26.25
N SER A 383 1.11 -9.31 26.17
CA SER A 383 0.51 -8.14 26.79
C SER A 383 0.05 -8.44 28.21
N VAL A 384 0.00 -7.41 29.06
CA VAL A 384 -0.65 -7.49 30.38
C VAL A 384 -2.18 -7.41 30.25
N LYS A 385 -2.91 -7.97 31.22
CA LYS A 385 -4.38 -8.06 31.20
C LYS A 385 -5.08 -6.71 31.00
N ALA A 386 -4.56 -5.63 31.57
CA ALA A 386 -5.15 -4.30 31.41
C ALA A 386 -5.13 -3.82 29.93
N VAL A 387 -4.08 -4.14 29.17
CA VAL A 387 -3.99 -3.84 27.74
C VAL A 387 -4.97 -4.72 26.97
N GLY A 388 -5.00 -6.03 27.22
CA GLY A 388 -5.92 -6.97 26.56
C GLY A 388 -7.38 -6.61 26.75
N ARG A 389 -7.79 -6.28 27.99
CA ARG A 389 -9.17 -5.83 28.27
C ARG A 389 -9.56 -4.57 27.50
N TRP A 390 -8.65 -3.60 27.42
CA TRP A 390 -8.91 -2.37 26.69
C TRP A 390 -9.04 -2.63 25.19
N ILE A 391 -8.12 -3.40 24.60
CA ILE A 391 -8.15 -3.79 23.18
C ILE A 391 -9.46 -4.50 22.86
N ASN A 392 -9.83 -5.53 23.64
CA ASN A 392 -11.06 -6.27 23.43
C ASN A 392 -12.30 -5.36 23.51
N GLY A 393 -12.32 -4.41 24.46
CA GLY A 393 -13.42 -3.47 24.62
C GLY A 393 -13.59 -2.51 23.44
N VAL A 394 -12.48 -2.01 22.89
CA VAL A 394 -12.49 -1.09 21.75
C VAL A 394 -12.82 -1.82 20.44
N PHE A 395 -12.12 -2.91 20.16
CA PHE A 395 -12.19 -3.56 18.85
C PHE A 395 -13.43 -4.45 18.65
N LYS A 396 -14.13 -4.83 19.74
CA LYS A 396 -15.44 -5.48 19.64
C LYS A 396 -16.47 -4.66 18.86
N GLY A 397 -16.35 -3.32 18.88
CA GLY A 397 -17.25 -2.44 18.13
C GLY A 397 -16.69 -1.96 16.77
N VAL A 398 -15.46 -2.36 16.42
CA VAL A 398 -14.78 -1.94 15.19
C VAL A 398 -14.73 -3.07 14.15
N PHE A 399 -14.40 -4.28 14.58
CA PHE A 399 -14.41 -5.45 13.71
C PHE A 399 -15.82 -6.05 13.61
N PRO A 400 -16.21 -6.59 12.44
CA PRO A 400 -17.47 -7.30 12.28
C PRO A 400 -17.49 -8.62 13.09
N GLU A 401 -18.67 -9.17 13.35
CA GLU A 401 -18.82 -10.47 14.01
C GLU A 401 -18.38 -11.62 13.07
N GLU A 402 -18.64 -11.49 11.78
CA GLU A 402 -18.20 -12.40 10.74
C GLU A 402 -17.23 -11.69 9.79
N ALA A 403 -16.21 -12.41 9.31
CA ALA A 403 -15.25 -11.89 8.35
C ALA A 403 -15.93 -11.61 7.00
N ASP A 404 -15.60 -10.50 6.38
CA ASP A 404 -15.99 -10.14 5.03
C ASP A 404 -14.75 -10.03 4.10
N GLN A 405 -14.97 -9.61 2.84
CA GLN A 405 -13.90 -9.42 1.86
C GLN A 405 -12.93 -8.28 2.19
N TYR A 406 -13.22 -7.45 3.21
CA TYR A 406 -12.41 -6.28 3.58
C TYR A 406 -11.85 -6.38 4.98
N GLN A 407 -12.51 -7.12 5.88
CA GLN A 407 -12.17 -7.14 7.29
C GLN A 407 -12.22 -8.55 7.89
N ALA A 408 -11.33 -8.78 8.86
CA ALA A 408 -11.36 -9.98 9.70
C ALA A 408 -12.52 -9.93 10.70
N ALA A 409 -13.03 -11.09 11.09
CA ALA A 409 -13.95 -11.20 12.22
C ALA A 409 -13.28 -10.80 13.54
N PHE A 410 -14.07 -10.23 14.45
CA PHE A 410 -13.61 -9.98 15.81
C PHE A 410 -13.28 -11.32 16.50
N ALA A 411 -12.09 -11.39 17.09
CA ALA A 411 -11.69 -12.47 17.97
C ALA A 411 -11.03 -11.88 19.23
N PRO A 412 -11.57 -12.12 20.44
CA PRO A 412 -11.01 -11.58 21.65
C PRO A 412 -9.64 -12.20 21.95
N LEU A 413 -8.77 -11.41 22.58
CA LEU A 413 -7.49 -11.87 23.09
C LEU A 413 -7.66 -12.36 24.54
N ASP A 414 -7.32 -13.62 24.79
CA ASP A 414 -7.26 -14.17 26.15
C ASP A 414 -5.88 -13.87 26.74
N THR A 415 -5.77 -12.72 27.41
CA THR A 415 -4.51 -12.23 27.98
C THR A 415 -4.29 -12.82 29.37
N VAL A 416 -3.23 -13.60 29.52
CA VAL A 416 -2.93 -14.35 30.75
C VAL A 416 -1.95 -13.64 31.67
N ARG A 417 -1.12 -12.73 31.16
CA ARG A 417 -0.10 -12.00 31.94
C ARG A 417 -0.77 -10.99 32.88
N ASP A 418 -0.53 -11.14 34.19
CA ASP A 418 -1.11 -10.28 35.22
C ASP A 418 -0.51 -8.86 35.20
N ASP A 419 -1.28 -7.91 35.71
CA ASP A 419 -0.81 -6.55 36.01
C ASP A 419 -0.08 -6.57 37.37
N GLU A 420 1.23 -6.29 37.38
CA GLU A 420 2.00 -6.24 38.64
C GLU A 420 1.78 -4.93 39.37
N THR A 421 1.58 -5.03 40.72
CA THR A 421 1.41 -3.86 41.59
C THR A 421 2.70 -3.03 41.63
N GLY A 422 2.60 -1.72 41.42
CA GLY A 422 3.75 -0.80 41.42
C GLY A 422 4.45 -0.64 40.08
N CYS A 423 4.05 -1.39 39.07
CA CYS A 423 4.52 -1.22 37.69
C CYS A 423 3.55 -0.39 36.85
N LEU A 424 4.09 0.25 35.81
CA LEU A 424 3.30 0.93 34.81
C LEU A 424 2.57 -0.12 33.97
N SER A 425 1.24 -0.14 34.01
CA SER A 425 0.42 -1.08 33.24
C SER A 425 -0.78 -0.39 32.61
N GLY A 426 -1.39 -1.06 31.63
CA GLY A 426 -2.60 -0.62 30.95
C GLY A 426 -2.41 0.48 29.92
N VAL A 427 -3.53 1.10 29.52
CA VAL A 427 -3.59 2.15 28.51
C VAL A 427 -3.74 3.51 29.17
N ARG A 428 -2.92 4.46 28.77
CA ARG A 428 -2.93 5.84 29.27
C ARG A 428 -3.25 6.81 28.16
N ARG A 429 -4.00 7.85 28.49
CA ARG A 429 -4.37 8.92 27.57
C ARG A 429 -3.73 10.23 28.00
N PHE A 430 -3.01 10.86 27.09
CA PHE A 430 -2.57 12.24 27.26
C PHE A 430 -3.67 13.18 26.77
N THR A 431 -4.05 14.14 27.61
CA THR A 431 -5.05 15.15 27.25
C THR A 431 -4.37 16.50 27.15
N LEU A 432 -4.48 17.11 25.98
CA LEU A 432 -3.99 18.47 25.76
C LEU A 432 -5.04 19.49 26.22
N PRO A 433 -4.63 20.68 26.69
CA PRO A 433 -5.56 21.75 27.07
C PRO A 433 -6.44 22.16 25.89
N LYS A 434 -7.74 22.32 26.10
CA LYS A 434 -8.66 22.89 25.11
C LYS A 434 -8.39 24.39 25.00
N VAL A 435 -7.71 24.83 23.95
CA VAL A 435 -7.57 26.24 23.61
C VAL A 435 -8.30 26.52 22.30
N LYS A 436 -9.10 27.57 22.28
CA LYS A 436 -10.07 27.85 21.22
C LYS A 436 -9.50 28.13 19.82
N ARG A 437 -8.19 28.24 19.62
CA ARG A 437 -7.53 28.58 18.32
C ARG A 437 -6.06 28.14 18.23
N HIS A 438 -5.74 26.88 18.56
CA HIS A 438 -4.40 26.39 18.27
C HIS A 438 -4.25 26.02 16.78
N LYS A 439 -3.09 26.37 16.21
CA LYS A 439 -2.63 25.76 14.95
C LYS A 439 -2.26 24.29 15.20
N ILE A 440 -2.40 23.46 14.18
CA ILE A 440 -2.05 22.03 14.27
C ILE A 440 -0.59 21.85 14.73
N SER A 441 0.34 22.71 14.27
CA SER A 441 1.75 22.69 14.69
C SER A 441 1.94 22.84 16.21
N GLU A 442 1.20 23.74 16.85
CA GLU A 442 1.27 23.95 18.31
C GLU A 442 0.74 22.74 19.10
N ILE A 443 -0.29 22.07 18.56
CA ILE A 443 -0.82 20.84 19.15
C ILE A 443 0.21 19.71 19.07
N VAL A 444 0.90 19.58 17.94
CA VAL A 444 1.96 18.60 17.73
C VAL A 444 3.15 18.85 18.66
N GLU A 445 3.58 20.11 18.81
CA GLU A 445 4.65 20.49 19.74
C GLU A 445 4.30 20.13 21.18
N MET A 446 3.09 20.47 21.65
CA MET A 446 2.64 20.12 23.00
C MET A 446 2.57 18.60 23.22
N ASN A 447 2.14 17.86 22.19
CA ASN A 447 2.06 16.40 22.26
C ASN A 447 3.47 15.79 22.33
N ALA A 448 4.38 16.20 21.46
CA ALA A 448 5.76 15.75 21.45
C ALA A 448 6.47 16.01 22.79
N GLU A 449 6.25 17.20 23.35
CA GLU A 449 6.80 17.59 24.66
C GLU A 449 6.26 16.74 25.81
N GLN A 450 4.95 16.42 25.81
CA GLN A 450 4.37 15.53 26.81
C GLN A 450 4.92 14.10 26.72
N ILE A 451 5.08 13.58 25.49
CA ILE A 451 5.65 12.25 25.27
C ILE A 451 7.11 12.19 25.72
N ALA A 452 7.92 13.15 25.32
CA ALA A 452 9.32 13.22 25.72
C ALA A 452 9.49 13.36 27.25
N CYS A 453 8.64 14.18 27.89
CA CYS A 453 8.61 14.27 29.36
C CYS A 453 8.20 12.96 30.03
N PHE A 454 7.23 12.23 29.47
CA PHE A 454 6.80 10.93 29.99
C PHE A 454 7.94 9.90 29.90
N ILE A 455 8.64 9.83 28.77
CA ILE A 455 9.79 8.95 28.58
C ILE A 455 10.89 9.31 29.59
N GLN A 456 11.27 10.58 29.68
CA GLN A 456 12.29 11.04 30.63
C GLN A 456 11.99 10.67 32.09
N LYS A 457 10.72 10.78 32.52
CA LYS A 457 10.29 10.34 33.86
C LYS A 457 10.52 8.84 34.06
N GLY A 458 10.28 8.02 33.02
CA GLY A 458 10.59 6.60 33.09
C GLY A 458 12.07 6.33 33.23
N LEU A 459 12.91 6.94 32.40
CA LEU A 459 14.37 6.80 32.44
C LEU A 459 14.94 7.24 33.78
N ASN A 460 14.31 8.20 34.46
CA ASN A 460 14.67 8.65 35.79
C ASN A 460 14.07 7.77 36.92
N GLY A 461 13.43 6.64 36.59
CA GLY A 461 12.87 5.70 37.59
C GLY A 461 11.60 6.15 38.27
N CYS A 462 10.88 7.17 37.75
CA CYS A 462 9.61 7.63 38.34
C CYS A 462 8.49 6.58 38.25
N TYR A 463 8.64 5.59 37.40
CA TYR A 463 7.78 4.41 37.29
C TYR A 463 8.59 3.21 36.79
N LYS A 464 8.07 2.00 37.04
CA LYS A 464 8.70 0.74 36.65
C LYS A 464 7.90 0.05 35.56
N LEU A 465 8.58 -0.78 34.74
CA LEU A 465 7.95 -1.69 33.78
C LEU A 465 7.83 -3.08 34.38
N CYS A 466 6.75 -3.77 34.05
CA CYS A 466 6.59 -5.19 34.37
C CYS A 466 7.50 -6.00 33.43
N ARG A 467 8.55 -6.61 33.96
CA ARG A 467 9.45 -7.50 33.22
C ARG A 467 9.06 -8.96 33.42
N THR A 468 9.19 -9.77 32.38
CA THR A 468 9.09 -11.23 32.51
C THR A 468 10.32 -11.78 33.21
N PRO A 469 10.25 -13.00 33.80
CA PRO A 469 11.44 -13.67 34.33
C PRO A 469 12.58 -13.81 33.31
N GLU A 470 12.23 -14.09 32.05
CA GLU A 470 13.17 -14.20 30.92
C GLU A 470 13.85 -12.87 30.61
N GLU A 471 13.08 -11.76 30.54
CA GLU A 471 13.63 -10.42 30.34
C GLU A 471 14.61 -10.03 31.46
N ARG A 472 14.31 -10.40 32.72
CA ARG A 472 15.22 -10.17 33.87
C ARG A 472 16.49 -11.05 33.78
N GLN A 473 16.39 -12.30 33.31
CA GLN A 473 17.54 -13.16 33.08
C GLN A 473 18.47 -12.60 31.98
N HIS A 474 17.93 -11.91 30.98
CA HIS A 474 18.70 -11.20 29.97
C HIS A 474 19.21 -9.82 30.42
N GLY A 475 19.13 -9.51 31.71
CA GLY A 475 19.70 -8.30 32.31
C GLY A 475 18.84 -7.03 32.16
N LEU A 476 17.59 -7.16 31.69
CA LEU A 476 16.68 -6.01 31.63
C LEU A 476 16.18 -5.64 33.05
N THR A 477 16.34 -4.38 33.40
CA THR A 477 15.88 -3.84 34.70
C THR A 477 14.43 -3.38 34.63
N ASP A 478 13.77 -3.27 35.80
CA ASP A 478 12.42 -2.73 35.90
C ASP A 478 12.37 -1.21 35.58
N ILE A 479 13.51 -0.51 35.65
CA ILE A 479 13.62 0.89 35.23
C ILE A 479 13.64 0.94 33.70
N PRO A 480 12.74 1.71 33.07
CA PRO A 480 12.71 1.84 31.63
C PRO A 480 14.02 2.32 31.01
N GLN A 481 14.35 1.78 29.84
CA GLN A 481 15.44 2.23 28.99
C GLN A 481 14.89 2.82 27.68
N PRO A 482 15.64 3.60 26.91
CA PRO A 482 15.15 4.19 25.65
C PRO A 482 14.55 3.17 24.69
N GLY A 483 15.14 1.98 24.57
CA GLY A 483 14.66 0.89 23.73
C GLY A 483 13.31 0.28 24.15
N ASP A 484 12.81 0.59 25.33
CA ASP A 484 11.49 0.15 25.79
C ASP A 484 10.33 0.98 25.23
N PHE A 485 10.63 2.09 24.57
CA PHE A 485 9.62 3.01 24.07
C PHE A 485 9.59 2.97 22.55
N MET A 486 8.37 2.93 22.00
CA MET A 486 8.14 3.10 20.56
C MET A 486 7.08 4.17 20.33
N ILE A 487 7.41 5.18 19.52
CA ILE A 487 6.47 6.22 19.11
C ILE A 487 5.98 5.89 17.71
N LEU A 488 4.67 5.64 17.57
CA LEU A 488 4.04 5.40 16.28
C LEU A 488 3.35 6.67 15.79
N LEU A 489 3.75 7.17 14.63
CA LEU A 489 3.17 8.34 13.99
C LEU A 489 2.34 7.93 12.77
N ARG A 490 1.15 8.49 12.61
CA ARG A 490 0.30 8.24 11.45
C ARG A 490 0.84 8.90 10.18
N TYR A 491 1.43 10.09 10.33
CA TYR A 491 2.00 10.89 9.25
C TYR A 491 3.43 11.27 9.58
N LYS A 492 4.30 11.36 8.56
CA LYS A 492 5.72 11.69 8.73
C LYS A 492 5.99 13.18 8.89
N ASP A 493 5.07 14.04 8.46
CA ASP A 493 5.25 15.50 8.32
C ASP A 493 5.69 16.23 9.60
N SER A 494 5.41 15.61 10.75
CA SER A 494 5.76 16.21 12.05
C SER A 494 6.84 15.44 12.81
N MET A 495 7.54 14.51 12.17
CA MET A 495 8.53 13.65 12.81
C MET A 495 9.66 14.45 13.46
N ASP A 496 10.11 15.52 12.80
CA ASP A 496 11.14 16.45 13.26
C ASP A 496 10.78 17.16 14.59
N VAL A 497 9.48 17.35 14.85
CA VAL A 497 9.01 17.96 16.11
C VAL A 497 9.20 16.99 17.28
N TYR A 498 8.93 15.69 17.06
CA TYR A 498 9.14 14.65 18.08
C TYR A 498 10.63 14.41 18.34
N THR A 499 11.44 14.35 17.29
CA THR A 499 12.90 14.17 17.46
C THR A 499 13.53 15.32 18.22
N ARG A 500 13.20 16.56 17.88
CA ARG A 500 13.66 17.74 18.64
C ARG A 500 13.24 17.74 20.11
N ALA A 501 12.03 17.25 20.43
CA ALA A 501 11.57 17.16 21.82
C ALA A 501 12.35 16.09 22.61
N LEU A 502 12.78 14.99 21.97
CA LEU A 502 13.65 13.97 22.55
C LEU A 502 15.09 14.47 22.73
N GLU A 503 15.64 15.16 21.70
CA GLU A 503 16.99 15.76 21.72
C GLU A 503 17.17 16.78 22.85
N LYS A 504 16.18 17.65 23.04
CA LYS A 504 16.17 18.63 24.17
C LYS A 504 16.36 17.96 25.54
N ARG A 505 16.04 16.67 25.65
CA ARG A 505 16.14 15.88 26.89
C ARG A 505 17.26 14.86 26.88
N ASN A 506 18.11 14.89 25.85
CA ASN A 506 19.18 13.92 25.63
C ASN A 506 18.66 12.46 25.63
N ILE A 507 17.45 12.23 25.08
CA ILE A 507 16.89 10.89 24.94
C ILE A 507 17.35 10.35 23.58
N PRO A 508 18.15 9.27 23.53
CA PRO A 508 18.56 8.66 22.27
C PRO A 508 17.34 8.04 21.58
N TYR A 509 17.29 8.15 20.26
CA TYR A 509 16.21 7.57 19.45
C TYR A 509 16.76 7.01 18.13
N GLN A 510 15.96 6.15 17.51
CA GLN A 510 16.20 5.62 16.17
C GLN A 510 14.92 5.78 15.34
N ILE A 511 15.04 6.26 14.11
CA ILE A 511 13.93 6.39 13.17
C ILE A 511 13.89 5.15 12.28
N ALA A 512 12.75 4.45 12.27
CA ALA A 512 12.50 3.35 11.37
C ALA A 512 11.60 3.79 10.21
N GLY A 513 11.95 3.44 8.97
CA GLY A 513 11.14 3.72 7.77
C GLY A 513 11.08 5.20 7.37
N GLY A 514 12.03 6.01 7.81
CA GLY A 514 12.14 7.42 7.44
C GLY A 514 12.96 7.62 6.16
N SER A 515 12.53 8.57 5.29
CA SER A 515 13.34 9.17 4.23
C SER A 515 14.34 10.20 4.80
N GLY A 516 14.59 10.18 6.11
CA GLY A 516 15.31 11.21 6.84
C GLY A 516 16.69 11.54 6.29
N PHE A 517 17.37 10.56 5.67
CA PHE A 517 18.67 10.82 5.03
C PHE A 517 18.49 11.67 3.76
N THR A 518 17.60 11.27 2.86
CA THR A 518 17.39 11.98 1.58
C THR A 518 16.66 13.31 1.73
N GLU A 519 15.88 13.48 2.79
CA GLU A 519 15.14 14.70 3.11
C GLU A 519 15.88 15.62 4.09
N SER A 520 17.05 15.21 4.59
CA SER A 520 17.85 16.02 5.49
C SER A 520 18.31 17.32 4.82
N GLN A 521 18.49 18.38 5.61
CA GLN A 521 18.96 19.67 5.09
C GLN A 521 20.35 19.55 4.48
N GLU A 522 21.19 18.70 5.07
CA GLU A 522 22.55 18.42 4.60
C GLU A 522 22.54 17.81 3.19
N MET A 523 21.68 16.82 2.94
CA MET A 523 21.56 16.20 1.63
C MET A 523 20.99 17.16 0.57
N ARG A 524 20.01 17.99 0.96
CA ARG A 524 19.51 19.04 0.07
C ARG A 524 20.59 20.06 -0.27
N ASP A 525 21.42 20.42 0.68
CA ASP A 525 22.51 21.36 0.47
C ASP A 525 23.64 20.74 -0.36
N ILE A 526 23.95 19.45 -0.17
CA ILE A 526 24.87 18.70 -1.06
C ILE A 526 24.32 18.70 -2.50
N LEU A 527 23.04 18.41 -2.68
CA LEU A 527 22.41 18.40 -3.99
C LEU A 527 22.49 19.78 -4.68
N LYS A 528 22.24 20.86 -3.95
CA LYS A 528 22.39 22.24 -4.47
C LYS A 528 23.81 22.52 -4.97
N VAL A 529 24.83 22.06 -4.21
CA VAL A 529 26.24 22.21 -4.60
C VAL A 529 26.52 21.43 -5.88
N PHE A 530 26.09 20.17 -5.97
CA PHE A 530 26.27 19.38 -7.19
C PHE A 530 25.54 19.98 -8.38
N GLN A 531 24.32 20.47 -8.21
CA GLN A 531 23.57 21.14 -9.29
C GLN A 531 24.29 22.40 -9.79
N ALA A 532 24.90 23.19 -8.90
CA ALA A 532 25.67 24.37 -9.28
C ALA A 532 27.01 24.01 -9.95
N VAL A 533 27.61 22.86 -9.61
CA VAL A 533 28.82 22.37 -10.28
C VAL A 533 28.52 21.88 -11.70
N LEU A 534 27.38 21.22 -11.89
CA LEU A 534 26.95 20.71 -13.19
C LEU A 534 26.49 21.81 -14.14
N ASP A 535 25.92 22.87 -13.61
CA ASP A 535 25.40 24.00 -14.39
C ASP A 535 25.88 25.31 -13.74
N GLN A 536 27.10 25.71 -14.12
CA GLN A 536 27.79 26.89 -13.54
C GLN A 536 27.24 28.22 -14.07
N GLU A 537 26.48 28.20 -15.16
CA GLU A 537 25.90 29.38 -15.77
C GLU A 537 24.54 29.75 -15.17
N ASP A 538 23.90 28.83 -14.41
CA ASP A 538 22.64 29.11 -13.72
C ASP A 538 22.88 29.89 -12.41
N PRO A 539 22.57 31.20 -12.38
CA PRO A 539 22.83 32.05 -11.18
C PRO A 539 21.94 31.63 -9.98
N VAL A 540 20.80 31.00 -10.23
CA VAL A 540 19.88 30.55 -9.16
C VAL A 540 20.48 29.35 -8.44
N ARG A 541 21.02 28.39 -9.17
CA ARG A 541 21.69 27.21 -8.61
C ARG A 541 22.97 27.60 -7.87
N LEU A 542 23.76 28.51 -8.47
CA LEU A 542 24.95 29.03 -7.83
C LEU A 542 24.61 29.74 -6.51
N LEU A 543 23.60 30.62 -6.50
CA LEU A 543 23.17 31.32 -5.29
C LEU A 543 22.64 30.35 -4.24
N ALA A 544 21.87 29.33 -4.64
CA ALA A 544 21.36 28.28 -3.75
C ALA A 544 22.50 27.50 -3.08
N ALA A 545 23.56 27.17 -3.82
CA ALA A 545 24.75 26.49 -3.31
C ALA A 545 25.52 27.38 -2.34
N LEU A 546 25.76 28.66 -2.67
CA LEU A 546 26.45 29.61 -1.83
C LEU A 546 25.74 29.89 -0.49
N ARG A 547 24.40 29.86 -0.48
CA ARG A 547 23.56 29.97 0.72
C ARG A 547 23.45 28.68 1.52
N SER A 548 23.97 27.56 1.02
CA SER A 548 23.97 26.28 1.73
C SER A 548 24.88 26.32 2.96
N GLN A 549 24.75 25.32 3.84
CA GLN A 549 25.61 25.22 5.04
C GLN A 549 27.09 25.04 4.71
N PHE A 550 27.44 24.66 3.47
CA PHE A 550 28.82 24.48 3.02
C PHE A 550 29.58 25.79 2.86
N PHE A 551 28.90 26.87 2.44
CA PHE A 551 29.51 28.15 2.17
C PHE A 551 29.00 29.24 3.12
N GLY A 552 27.76 29.15 3.59
CA GLY A 552 27.19 30.06 4.60
C GLY A 552 27.12 31.54 4.19
N ILE A 553 27.07 31.84 2.88
CA ILE A 553 26.98 33.20 2.39
C ILE A 553 25.53 33.68 2.51
N SER A 554 25.30 34.74 3.26
CA SER A 554 23.98 35.35 3.53
C SER A 554 23.50 36.28 2.42
#